data_0105ebc064998920d0ba0968724517fb
#
_entry.id   0105ebc064998920d0ba0968724517fb
#
_cell.length_a   1.000
_cell.length_b   1.000
_cell.length_c   1.000
_cell.angle_alpha   90.00
_cell.angle_beta   90.00
_cell.angle_gamma   90.00
#
_symmetry.space_group_name_H-M   'P 1'
#
loop_
_entity.id
_entity.type
_entity.pdbx_description
1 polymer ?
#
loop_
_entity_poly.entity_id
_entity_poly.type
_entity_poly.pdbx_seq_one_letter_code
_entity_poly.pdbx_strand_id
1 'polypeptide(L)'
;MKTILNSLALLLITVAVSVASDKTVIRVGHFPNITHAQGLIAHNLSRQGKGWFEARLGPGVEIQWFTYNAGPSAMEAIFAKSIELTYVGPGPALNAYAKSQGEEIRIIAGAANGGAALVVQPDANLKAPADFKGKKIATPQLGNTQDISCRAWLMSGGLRITQLGGDAQVLPTQNPDQLSLFQQKKIDAVWTVEPWVSRLENEAGGKVLVEEPDTATTVLVSSVKFLNEKRELVNKFWQAHRELTDWILKNPEEAQKIVKAELLAETRSDMSAELIAHAWKRIIFTSEIPRASVQAFVVNSQKAGFMKTAPDISRLFETP
;
A
#
# COMPACT_ATOMS: atom_id res chain seq x y z
N MET A 1 12.56 28.45 85.16
CA MET A 1 11.51 27.83 84.36
C MET A 1 11.71 28.23 82.91
N LYS A 2 12.27 27.33 82.13
CA LYS A 2 12.48 27.56 80.69
C LYS A 2 11.40 26.76 79.91
N THR A 3 10.56 27.47 79.22
CA THR A 3 9.48 26.91 78.34
C THR A 3 10.08 26.56 77.01
N ILE A 4 10.06 25.28 76.66
CA ILE A 4 10.51 24.77 75.33
C ILE A 4 9.26 24.79 74.43
N LEU A 5 9.29 25.59 73.33
CA LEU A 5 8.31 25.60 72.27
C LEU A 5 8.72 24.53 71.25
N ASN A 6 7.95 23.46 71.13
CA ASN A 6 8.09 22.46 70.10
C ASN A 6 7.33 22.93 68.83
N SER A 7 8.06 23.33 67.80
CA SER A 7 7.48 23.60 66.46
C SER A 7 7.40 22.29 65.66
N LEU A 8 6.19 21.78 65.45
CA LEU A 8 5.89 20.61 64.64
C LEU A 8 5.76 21.08 63.19
N ALA A 9 6.80 20.87 62.34
CA ALA A 9 6.73 21.14 60.93
C ALA A 9 5.99 20.00 60.21
N LEU A 10 4.78 20.30 59.72
CA LEU A 10 3.96 19.38 58.94
C LEU A 10 4.50 19.33 57.51
N LEU A 11 5.19 18.25 57.10
CA LEU A 11 5.72 18.03 55.78
C LEU A 11 4.56 17.51 54.90
N LEU A 12 3.95 18.37 54.07
CA LEU A 12 2.98 18.01 53.03
C LEU A 12 3.70 17.32 51.89
N ILE A 13 3.68 15.99 51.82
CA ILE A 13 4.11 15.20 50.68
C ILE A 13 3.00 15.24 49.66
N THR A 14 3.15 16.07 48.62
CA THR A 14 2.28 16.03 47.43
C THR A 14 2.70 14.83 46.57
N VAL A 15 1.95 13.74 46.68
CA VAL A 15 2.09 12.59 45.78
C VAL A 15 1.48 13.03 44.43
N ALA A 16 2.35 13.35 43.47
CA ALA A 16 1.94 13.51 42.08
C ALA A 16 1.53 12.13 41.54
N VAL A 17 0.25 11.86 41.53
CA VAL A 17 -0.27 10.68 40.81
C VAL A 17 -0.07 10.95 39.33
N SER A 18 1.00 10.39 38.77
CA SER A 18 1.18 10.29 37.32
C SER A 18 0.10 9.35 36.81
N VAL A 19 -0.99 9.91 36.31
CA VAL A 19 -1.97 9.16 35.51
C VAL A 19 -1.22 8.78 34.23
N ALA A 20 -0.77 7.54 34.16
CA ALA A 20 -0.33 6.97 32.90
C ALA A 20 -1.54 7.05 31.95
N SER A 21 -1.52 8.00 31.02
CA SER A 21 -2.51 8.06 29.96
C SER A 21 -2.38 6.77 29.16
N ASP A 22 -3.42 5.94 29.14
CA ASP A 22 -3.45 4.74 28.31
C ASP A 22 -3.14 5.16 26.88
N LYS A 23 -2.02 4.63 26.33
CA LYS A 23 -1.63 4.91 24.95
C LYS A 23 -2.65 4.34 24.01
N THR A 24 -3.13 5.16 23.06
CA THR A 24 -3.94 4.69 21.94
C THR A 24 -3.00 4.21 20.84
N VAL A 25 -3.00 2.91 20.59
CA VAL A 25 -2.21 2.30 19.51
C VAL A 25 -3.06 2.23 18.25
N ILE A 26 -2.52 2.73 17.13
CA ILE A 26 -3.10 2.61 15.80
C ILE A 26 -2.17 1.73 14.97
N ARG A 27 -2.70 0.62 14.45
CA ARG A 27 -1.93 -0.35 13.65
C ARG A 27 -2.17 -0.09 12.18
N VAL A 28 -1.08 0.19 11.46
CA VAL A 28 -1.12 0.65 10.06
C VAL A 28 -0.32 -0.29 9.17
N GLY A 29 -0.94 -0.77 8.10
CA GLY A 29 -0.30 -1.61 7.09
C GLY A 29 0.25 -0.81 5.91
N HIS A 30 1.36 -1.28 5.34
CA HIS A 30 1.88 -0.81 4.04
C HIS A 30 2.72 -1.90 3.36
N PHE A 31 3.24 -1.65 2.15
CA PHE A 31 4.10 -2.58 1.42
C PHE A 31 5.45 -1.92 1.12
N PRO A 32 6.53 -2.70 0.95
CA PRO A 32 7.84 -2.18 0.59
C PRO A 32 7.94 -1.87 -0.90
N ASN A 33 7.04 -1.01 -1.38
CA ASN A 33 6.95 -0.54 -2.76
C ASN A 33 6.95 1.00 -2.79
N ILE A 34 7.56 1.62 -3.80
CA ILE A 34 7.63 3.10 -3.89
C ILE A 34 6.23 3.73 -4.02
N THR A 35 5.28 3.01 -4.59
CA THR A 35 3.86 3.43 -4.65
C THR A 35 3.21 3.60 -3.28
N HIS A 36 3.86 3.14 -2.19
CA HIS A 36 3.46 3.30 -0.79
C HIS A 36 4.31 4.35 -0.06
N ALA A 37 4.83 5.36 -0.76
CA ALA A 37 5.80 6.32 -0.23
C ALA A 37 5.35 6.99 1.08
N GLN A 38 4.06 7.33 1.22
CA GLN A 38 3.53 7.92 2.45
C GLN A 38 3.72 6.98 3.65
N GLY A 39 3.42 5.69 3.49
CA GLY A 39 3.63 4.66 4.51
C GLY A 39 5.11 4.45 4.82
N LEU A 40 5.96 4.34 3.79
CA LEU A 40 7.41 4.16 3.95
C LEU A 40 8.07 5.34 4.67
N ILE A 41 7.75 6.57 4.27
CA ILE A 41 8.29 7.78 4.89
C ILE A 41 7.87 7.87 6.36
N ALA A 42 6.58 7.67 6.63
CA ALA A 42 6.06 7.75 7.99
C ALA A 42 6.64 6.66 8.89
N HIS A 43 6.78 5.42 8.39
CA HIS A 43 7.40 4.32 9.13
C HIS A 43 8.87 4.61 9.45
N ASN A 44 9.63 5.10 8.47
CA ASN A 44 11.02 5.51 8.68
C ASN A 44 11.15 6.59 9.76
N LEU A 45 10.31 7.61 9.70
CA LEU A 45 10.30 8.69 10.70
C LEU A 45 9.89 8.19 12.08
N SER A 46 8.92 7.26 12.18
CA SER A 46 8.54 6.63 13.46
C SER A 46 9.72 5.86 14.07
N ARG A 47 10.48 5.08 13.26
CA ARG A 47 11.70 4.39 13.72
C ARG A 47 12.76 5.34 14.28
N GLN A 48 12.81 6.57 13.78
CA GLN A 48 13.75 7.60 14.22
C GLN A 48 13.24 8.41 15.44
N GLY A 49 12.07 8.10 15.98
CA GLY A 49 11.42 8.89 17.03
C GLY A 49 10.90 10.25 16.57
N LYS A 50 10.73 10.44 15.25
CA LYS A 50 10.24 11.67 14.59
C LYS A 50 8.91 11.43 13.88
N GLY A 51 8.06 10.56 14.44
CA GLY A 51 6.85 10.07 13.79
C GLY A 51 5.97 11.19 13.22
N TRP A 52 5.72 11.12 11.91
CA TRP A 52 4.91 12.11 11.20
C TRP A 52 3.46 12.14 11.69
N PHE A 53 2.85 10.96 11.79
CA PHE A 53 1.47 10.83 12.25
C PHE A 53 1.38 11.06 13.76
N GLU A 54 2.28 10.50 14.55
CA GLU A 54 2.29 10.64 16.02
C GLU A 54 2.31 12.11 16.44
N ALA A 55 3.14 12.94 15.78
CA ALA A 55 3.23 14.38 16.05
C ALA A 55 1.91 15.14 15.77
N ARG A 56 1.07 14.65 14.85
CA ARG A 56 -0.18 15.28 14.42
C ARG A 56 -1.42 14.73 15.12
N LEU A 57 -1.36 13.46 15.49
CA LEU A 57 -2.46 12.82 16.22
C LEU A 57 -2.50 13.24 17.69
N GLY A 58 -1.34 13.68 18.22
CA GLY A 58 -1.23 14.23 19.57
C GLY A 58 -0.64 13.26 20.59
N PRO A 59 -0.41 13.76 21.82
CA PRO A 59 0.22 12.97 22.87
C PRO A 59 -0.64 11.74 23.23
N GLY A 60 0.04 10.63 23.54
CA GLY A 60 -0.61 9.38 23.88
C GLY A 60 -1.04 8.52 22.69
N VAL A 61 -0.77 8.93 21.44
CA VAL A 61 -0.99 8.10 20.25
C VAL A 61 0.35 7.50 19.80
N GLU A 62 0.33 6.20 19.50
CA GLU A 62 1.45 5.43 18.96
C GLU A 62 1.00 4.75 17.66
N ILE A 63 1.84 4.81 16.63
CA ILE A 63 1.62 4.09 15.39
C ILE A 63 2.47 2.81 15.41
N GLN A 64 1.83 1.67 15.21
CA GLN A 64 2.51 0.41 14.95
C GLN A 64 2.40 0.06 13.47
N TRP A 65 3.55 -0.08 12.82
CA TRP A 65 3.63 -0.34 11.39
C TRP A 65 3.74 -1.83 11.11
N PHE A 66 3.01 -2.29 10.08
CA PHE A 66 3.00 -3.67 9.61
C PHE A 66 3.28 -3.71 8.11
N THR A 67 4.25 -4.54 7.71
CA THR A 67 4.65 -4.69 6.32
C THR A 67 4.01 -5.94 5.73
N TYR A 68 3.32 -5.80 4.59
CA TYR A 68 2.69 -6.89 3.85
C TYR A 68 3.32 -7.03 2.47
N ASN A 69 3.25 -8.24 1.89
CA ASN A 69 3.72 -8.47 0.53
C ASN A 69 2.76 -7.87 -0.52
N ALA A 70 1.44 -8.03 -0.32
CA ALA A 70 0.42 -7.56 -1.26
C ALA A 70 -0.95 -7.41 -0.58
N GLY A 71 -1.91 -6.84 -1.33
CA GLY A 71 -3.20 -6.37 -0.81
C GLY A 71 -4.11 -7.41 -0.17
N PRO A 72 -4.31 -8.60 -0.74
CA PRO A 72 -5.17 -9.61 -0.10
C PRO A 72 -4.79 -9.90 1.35
N SER A 73 -3.48 -10.05 1.64
CA SER A 73 -3.01 -10.29 3.02
C SER A 73 -3.29 -9.10 3.97
N ALA A 74 -3.17 -7.86 3.48
CA ALA A 74 -3.50 -6.68 4.28
C ALA A 74 -5.02 -6.59 4.55
N MET A 75 -5.87 -6.97 3.58
CA MET A 75 -7.32 -7.02 3.79
C MET A 75 -7.73 -8.11 4.77
N GLU A 76 -7.08 -9.27 4.75
CA GLU A 76 -7.26 -10.32 5.76
C GLU A 76 -6.91 -9.81 7.16
N ALA A 77 -5.85 -9.00 7.31
CA ALA A 77 -5.47 -8.39 8.58
C ALA A 77 -6.52 -7.35 9.07
N ILE A 78 -7.17 -6.59 8.17
CA ILE A 78 -8.32 -5.74 8.53
C ILE A 78 -9.48 -6.59 9.05
N PHE A 79 -9.86 -7.66 8.34
CA PHE A 79 -10.94 -8.56 8.75
C PHE A 79 -10.66 -9.25 10.09
N ALA A 80 -9.40 -9.63 10.33
CA ALA A 80 -8.94 -10.18 11.60
C ALA A 80 -8.82 -9.12 12.71
N LYS A 81 -9.08 -7.84 12.43
CA LYS A 81 -8.92 -6.72 13.38
C LYS A 81 -7.48 -6.59 13.91
N SER A 82 -6.51 -7.04 13.10
CA SER A 82 -5.08 -6.96 13.41
C SER A 82 -4.49 -5.61 13.05
N ILE A 83 -5.10 -4.86 12.12
CA ILE A 83 -4.76 -3.48 11.77
C ILE A 83 -6.04 -2.64 11.59
N GLU A 84 -5.96 -1.34 11.81
CA GLU A 84 -7.04 -0.38 11.66
C GLU A 84 -7.04 0.30 10.29
N LEU A 85 -5.84 0.61 9.79
CA LEU A 85 -5.62 1.35 8.55
C LEU A 85 -4.60 0.60 7.67
N THR A 86 -4.68 0.79 6.37
CA THR A 86 -3.62 0.29 5.48
C THR A 86 -3.56 1.07 4.17
N TYR A 87 -2.34 1.26 3.69
CA TYR A 87 -2.10 1.55 2.29
C TYR A 87 -2.21 0.25 1.51
N VAL A 88 -2.99 0.24 0.43
CA VAL A 88 -3.30 -0.99 -0.32
C VAL A 88 -3.72 -0.66 -1.74
N GLY A 89 -3.60 -1.62 -2.65
CA GLY A 89 -4.13 -1.46 -4.00
C GLY A 89 -5.67 -1.41 -4.05
N PRO A 90 -6.26 -0.69 -5.01
CA PRO A 90 -7.72 -0.56 -5.13
C PRO A 90 -8.42 -1.89 -5.42
N GLY A 91 -7.80 -2.81 -6.13
CA GLY A 91 -8.38 -4.13 -6.43
C GLY A 91 -8.70 -4.94 -5.17
N PRO A 92 -7.72 -5.20 -4.29
CA PRO A 92 -7.96 -5.86 -3.00
C PRO A 92 -8.96 -5.12 -2.11
N ALA A 93 -8.90 -3.79 -2.04
CA ALA A 93 -9.88 -3.00 -1.28
C ALA A 93 -11.30 -3.23 -1.79
N LEU A 94 -11.49 -3.17 -3.11
CA LEU A 94 -12.78 -3.41 -3.76
C LEU A 94 -13.28 -4.85 -3.51
N ASN A 95 -12.40 -5.85 -3.60
CA ASN A 95 -12.74 -7.24 -3.34
C ASN A 95 -13.14 -7.46 -1.86
N ALA A 96 -12.43 -6.83 -0.92
CA ALA A 96 -12.77 -6.88 0.51
C ALA A 96 -14.13 -6.21 0.78
N TYR A 97 -14.37 -5.05 0.18
CA TYR A 97 -15.65 -4.36 0.26
C TYR A 97 -16.80 -5.23 -0.26
N ALA A 98 -16.63 -5.84 -1.42
CA ALA A 98 -17.65 -6.73 -2.02
C ALA A 98 -17.92 -7.95 -1.14
N LYS A 99 -16.88 -8.62 -0.62
CA LYS A 99 -17.00 -9.80 0.26
C LYS A 99 -17.72 -9.48 1.57
N SER A 100 -17.46 -8.32 2.15
CA SER A 100 -18.09 -7.87 3.40
C SER A 100 -19.44 -7.15 3.18
N GLN A 101 -19.95 -7.10 1.96
CA GLN A 101 -21.16 -6.34 1.61
C GLN A 101 -21.09 -4.88 2.05
N GLY A 102 -19.88 -4.32 2.05
CA GLY A 102 -19.61 -2.95 2.44
C GLY A 102 -19.51 -2.69 3.94
N GLU A 103 -19.44 -3.73 4.77
CA GLU A 103 -19.48 -3.54 6.24
C GLU A 103 -18.11 -3.38 6.90
N GLU A 104 -16.98 -3.74 6.22
CA GLU A 104 -15.69 -3.82 6.90
C GLU A 104 -14.72 -2.69 6.56
N ILE A 105 -14.79 -2.08 5.37
CA ILE A 105 -13.78 -1.09 4.95
C ILE A 105 -14.37 0.13 4.24
N ARG A 106 -13.59 1.24 4.29
CA ARG A 106 -13.77 2.44 3.46
C ARG A 106 -12.45 2.89 2.87
N ILE A 107 -12.46 3.34 1.63
CA ILE A 107 -11.36 4.11 1.03
C ILE A 107 -11.52 5.56 1.48
N ILE A 108 -10.55 6.07 2.22
CA ILE A 108 -10.60 7.42 2.81
C ILE A 108 -9.71 8.42 2.08
N ALA A 109 -8.73 7.95 1.30
CA ALA A 109 -7.88 8.80 0.45
C ALA A 109 -7.25 7.98 -0.69
N GLY A 110 -6.77 8.66 -1.72
CA GLY A 110 -5.76 8.16 -2.64
C GLY A 110 -4.36 8.18 -2.01
N ALA A 111 -3.39 7.56 -2.65
CA ALA A 111 -1.98 7.65 -2.27
C ALA A 111 -1.06 7.72 -3.51
N ALA A 112 -1.28 6.87 -4.50
CA ALA A 112 -0.49 6.88 -5.74
C ALA A 112 -1.29 6.38 -6.94
N ASN A 113 -1.06 7.02 -8.09
CA ASN A 113 -1.42 6.52 -9.40
C ASN A 113 -0.14 6.18 -10.18
N GLY A 114 -0.25 5.32 -11.20
CA GLY A 114 0.91 4.90 -11.99
C GLY A 114 1.88 3.99 -11.23
N GLY A 115 3.09 3.85 -11.77
CA GLY A 115 4.12 2.99 -11.19
C GLY A 115 3.84 1.50 -11.33
N ALA A 116 2.84 1.09 -12.11
CA ALA A 116 2.57 -0.30 -12.46
C ALA A 116 2.85 -0.52 -13.95
N ALA A 117 3.44 -1.66 -14.31
CA ALA A 117 3.73 -2.00 -15.69
C ALA A 117 3.77 -3.52 -15.91
N LEU A 118 3.54 -3.91 -17.18
CA LEU A 118 3.87 -5.22 -17.71
C LEU A 118 5.26 -5.17 -18.34
N VAL A 119 6.20 -5.92 -17.76
CA VAL A 119 7.57 -6.06 -18.24
C VAL A 119 7.73 -7.42 -18.90
N VAL A 120 8.28 -7.46 -20.09
CA VAL A 120 8.52 -8.69 -20.89
C VAL A 120 10.01 -8.97 -21.04
N GLN A 121 10.37 -10.23 -21.30
CA GLN A 121 11.75 -10.63 -21.60
C GLN A 121 12.32 -9.80 -22.75
N PRO A 122 13.63 -9.43 -22.70
CA PRO A 122 14.25 -8.54 -23.68
C PRO A 122 14.24 -9.08 -25.10
N ASP A 123 14.24 -10.38 -25.26
CA ASP A 123 14.22 -11.12 -26.52
C ASP A 123 12.83 -11.60 -26.94
N ALA A 124 11.78 -11.30 -26.15
CA ALA A 124 10.41 -11.68 -26.46
C ALA A 124 9.82 -10.81 -27.58
N ASN A 125 9.18 -11.44 -28.55
CA ASN A 125 8.41 -10.75 -29.59
C ASN A 125 6.92 -10.67 -29.18
N LEU A 126 6.63 -10.06 -28.01
CA LEU A 126 5.30 -9.87 -27.45
C LEU A 126 4.90 -8.41 -27.66
N LYS A 127 3.76 -8.14 -28.28
CA LYS A 127 3.27 -6.78 -28.60
C LYS A 127 1.82 -6.56 -28.18
N ALA A 128 1.02 -7.62 -28.17
CA ALA A 128 -0.41 -7.55 -27.89
C ALA A 128 -0.85 -8.69 -26.97
N PRO A 129 -2.00 -8.58 -26.29
CA PRO A 129 -2.46 -9.64 -25.38
C PRO A 129 -2.54 -11.04 -26.02
N ALA A 130 -2.92 -11.13 -27.30
CA ALA A 130 -3.02 -12.40 -28.01
C ALA A 130 -1.68 -13.16 -28.14
N ASP A 131 -0.54 -12.45 -28.13
CA ASP A 131 0.80 -13.03 -28.22
C ASP A 131 1.18 -13.84 -26.97
N PHE A 132 0.42 -13.66 -25.90
CA PHE A 132 0.67 -14.34 -24.61
C PHE A 132 0.09 -15.75 -24.53
N LYS A 133 -0.48 -16.28 -25.61
CA LYS A 133 -0.94 -17.68 -25.62
C LYS A 133 0.23 -18.64 -25.30
N GLY A 134 0.02 -19.51 -24.30
CA GLY A 134 1.03 -20.44 -23.80
C GLY A 134 2.12 -19.79 -22.91
N LYS A 135 2.05 -18.49 -22.63
CA LYS A 135 3.03 -17.75 -21.83
C LYS A 135 2.75 -17.79 -20.35
N LYS A 136 3.81 -17.55 -19.56
CA LYS A 136 3.80 -17.49 -18.10
C LYS A 136 4.04 -16.05 -17.66
N ILE A 137 3.08 -15.45 -16.97
CA ILE A 137 3.13 -14.08 -16.48
C ILE A 137 3.06 -14.10 -14.95
N ALA A 138 4.04 -13.53 -14.25
CA ALA A 138 3.99 -13.41 -12.81
C ALA A 138 3.26 -12.13 -12.38
N THR A 139 2.52 -12.23 -11.26
CA THR A 139 1.86 -11.13 -10.56
C THR A 139 2.09 -11.28 -9.05
N PRO A 140 2.07 -10.18 -8.22
CA PRO A 140 2.49 -10.26 -6.82
C PRO A 140 1.69 -11.23 -5.93
N GLN A 141 0.38 -11.30 -6.13
CA GLN A 141 -0.52 -12.21 -5.39
C GLN A 141 -1.84 -12.35 -6.15
N LEU A 142 -2.48 -13.53 -6.04
CA LEU A 142 -3.80 -13.76 -6.63
C LEU A 142 -4.83 -12.73 -6.13
N GLY A 143 -5.48 -12.04 -7.05
CA GLY A 143 -6.50 -11.03 -6.75
C GLY A 143 -5.95 -9.70 -6.23
N ASN A 144 -4.62 -9.47 -6.32
CA ASN A 144 -4.10 -8.12 -6.13
C ASN A 144 -4.38 -7.24 -7.36
N THR A 145 -4.10 -5.94 -7.26
CA THR A 145 -4.39 -4.96 -8.31
C THR A 145 -3.76 -5.37 -9.65
N GLN A 146 -2.48 -5.74 -9.65
CA GLN A 146 -1.73 -6.14 -10.86
C GLN A 146 -2.21 -7.47 -11.45
N ASP A 147 -2.65 -8.41 -10.61
CA ASP A 147 -3.22 -9.68 -11.07
C ASP A 147 -4.56 -9.47 -11.77
N ILE A 148 -5.40 -8.58 -11.25
CA ILE A 148 -6.67 -8.19 -11.88
C ILE A 148 -6.42 -7.49 -13.21
N SER A 149 -5.52 -6.48 -13.26
CA SER A 149 -5.14 -5.78 -14.49
C SER A 149 -4.58 -6.74 -15.53
N CYS A 150 -3.64 -7.61 -15.15
CA CYS A 150 -3.02 -8.59 -16.03
C CYS A 150 -4.08 -9.52 -16.68
N ARG A 151 -4.94 -10.12 -15.86
CA ARG A 151 -5.98 -11.03 -16.38
C ARG A 151 -6.96 -10.32 -17.29
N ALA A 152 -7.45 -9.14 -16.90
CA ALA A 152 -8.39 -8.36 -17.71
C ALA A 152 -7.77 -7.92 -19.04
N TRP A 153 -6.48 -7.55 -19.04
CA TRP A 153 -5.74 -7.19 -20.25
C TRP A 153 -5.54 -8.39 -21.19
N LEU A 154 -5.12 -9.55 -20.68
CA LEU A 154 -5.00 -10.76 -21.47
C LEU A 154 -6.34 -11.18 -22.11
N MET A 155 -7.43 -11.09 -21.34
CA MET A 155 -8.78 -11.40 -21.83
C MET A 155 -9.29 -10.41 -22.86
N SER A 156 -8.79 -9.16 -22.88
CA SER A 156 -9.14 -8.18 -23.92
C SER A 156 -8.61 -8.58 -25.30
N GLY A 157 -7.57 -9.41 -25.36
CA GLY A 157 -7.04 -10.01 -26.59
C GLY A 157 -7.68 -11.35 -26.98
N GLY A 158 -8.80 -11.71 -26.34
CA GLY A 158 -9.53 -12.94 -26.65
C GLY A 158 -9.00 -14.19 -25.96
N LEU A 159 -7.99 -14.08 -25.06
CA LEU A 159 -7.49 -15.22 -24.32
C LEU A 159 -8.47 -15.61 -23.21
N ARG A 160 -8.69 -16.90 -23.03
CA ARG A 160 -9.41 -17.44 -21.89
C ARG A 160 -8.43 -17.56 -20.71
N ILE A 161 -8.64 -16.77 -19.67
CA ILE A 161 -7.84 -16.78 -18.45
C ILE A 161 -8.72 -17.17 -17.26
N THR A 162 -8.26 -18.11 -16.45
CA THR A 162 -8.92 -18.52 -15.21
C THR A 162 -7.95 -18.41 -14.03
N GLN A 163 -8.43 -18.54 -12.80
CA GLN A 163 -7.55 -18.53 -11.62
C GLN A 163 -6.55 -19.71 -11.60
N LEU A 164 -6.88 -20.81 -12.27
CA LEU A 164 -6.09 -22.05 -12.30
C LEU A 164 -5.32 -22.27 -13.61
N GLY A 165 -5.42 -21.32 -14.57
CA GLY A 165 -4.76 -21.45 -15.87
C GLY A 165 -5.60 -20.89 -17.01
N GLY A 166 -5.55 -21.52 -18.20
CA GLY A 166 -6.25 -21.09 -19.42
C GLY A 166 -5.29 -21.05 -20.61
N ASP A 167 -5.52 -20.10 -21.52
CA ASP A 167 -4.66 -19.95 -22.72
C ASP A 167 -3.29 -19.34 -22.38
N ALA A 168 -3.15 -18.69 -21.23
CA ALA A 168 -1.88 -18.27 -20.61
C ALA A 168 -1.94 -18.54 -19.10
N GLN A 169 -0.78 -18.61 -18.45
CA GLN A 169 -0.66 -18.85 -17.02
C GLN A 169 -0.32 -17.56 -16.29
N VAL A 170 -1.23 -17.06 -15.46
CA VAL A 170 -0.94 -15.95 -14.53
C VAL A 170 -0.58 -16.55 -13.18
N LEU A 171 0.69 -16.35 -12.78
CA LEU A 171 1.32 -17.02 -11.63
C LEU A 171 1.48 -16.03 -10.47
N PRO A 172 0.72 -16.17 -9.38
CA PRO A 172 0.95 -15.40 -8.16
C PRO A 172 2.33 -15.73 -7.59
N THR A 173 3.20 -14.71 -7.51
CA THR A 173 4.61 -14.86 -7.15
C THR A 173 5.06 -13.61 -6.42
N GLN A 174 5.73 -13.74 -5.27
CA GLN A 174 6.22 -12.58 -4.52
C GLN A 174 7.24 -11.79 -5.34
N ASN A 175 7.28 -10.46 -5.14
CA ASN A 175 8.10 -9.58 -5.97
C ASN A 175 9.59 -9.96 -6.05
N PRO A 176 10.31 -10.31 -4.96
CA PRO A 176 11.69 -10.77 -5.07
C PRO A 176 11.86 -12.03 -5.93
N ASP A 177 10.90 -12.97 -5.81
CA ASP A 177 10.93 -14.21 -6.58
C ASP A 177 10.61 -13.96 -8.06
N GLN A 178 9.75 -12.96 -8.37
CA GLN A 178 9.49 -12.54 -9.75
C GLN A 178 10.77 -12.13 -10.47
N LEU A 179 11.60 -11.29 -9.84
CA LEU A 179 12.87 -10.85 -10.42
C LEU A 179 13.80 -12.04 -10.66
N SER A 180 13.94 -12.93 -9.68
CA SER A 180 14.78 -14.13 -9.78
C SER A 180 14.30 -15.07 -10.90
N LEU A 181 13.01 -15.35 -10.99
CA LEU A 181 12.44 -16.21 -12.03
C LEU A 181 12.57 -15.58 -13.43
N PHE A 182 12.42 -14.26 -13.53
CA PHE A 182 12.57 -13.52 -14.78
C PHE A 182 14.01 -13.56 -15.27
N GLN A 183 15.01 -13.32 -14.42
CA GLN A 183 16.43 -13.45 -14.72
C GLN A 183 16.79 -14.86 -15.20
N GLN A 184 16.18 -15.90 -14.61
CA GLN A 184 16.36 -17.29 -15.01
C GLN A 184 15.55 -17.70 -16.25
N LYS A 185 14.82 -16.78 -16.88
CA LYS A 185 13.93 -17.00 -18.03
C LYS A 185 12.87 -18.10 -17.80
N LYS A 186 12.46 -18.29 -16.53
CA LYS A 186 11.39 -19.25 -16.15
C LYS A 186 9.99 -18.70 -16.34
N ILE A 187 9.86 -17.40 -16.47
CA ILE A 187 8.64 -16.66 -16.78
C ILE A 187 8.89 -15.71 -17.96
N ASP A 188 7.84 -15.50 -18.76
CA ASP A 188 7.92 -14.70 -19.99
C ASP A 188 7.73 -13.20 -19.72
N ALA A 189 6.96 -12.89 -18.67
CA ALA A 189 6.62 -11.51 -18.31
C ALA A 189 6.27 -11.38 -16.82
N VAL A 190 6.26 -10.13 -16.36
CA VAL A 190 5.89 -9.76 -14.99
C VAL A 190 4.99 -8.53 -15.03
N TRP A 191 3.81 -8.58 -14.40
CA TRP A 191 3.02 -7.39 -14.12
C TRP A 191 3.20 -6.99 -12.66
N THR A 192 3.90 -5.90 -12.42
CA THR A 192 4.31 -5.49 -11.07
C THR A 192 4.27 -3.97 -10.89
N VAL A 193 4.79 -3.48 -9.78
CA VAL A 193 4.89 -2.06 -9.41
C VAL A 193 6.32 -1.64 -9.10
N GLU A 194 6.56 -0.33 -9.04
CA GLU A 194 7.86 0.21 -8.63
C GLU A 194 8.19 -0.08 -7.14
N PRO A 195 9.44 -0.44 -6.83
CA PRO A 195 10.65 -0.37 -7.67
C PRO A 195 10.92 -1.58 -8.56
N TRP A 196 10.06 -2.57 -8.56
CA TRP A 196 10.28 -3.86 -9.24
C TRP A 196 10.28 -3.74 -10.77
N VAL A 197 9.49 -2.80 -11.34
CA VAL A 197 9.53 -2.48 -12.77
C VAL A 197 10.94 -2.03 -13.16
N SER A 198 11.48 -1.00 -12.48
CA SER A 198 12.82 -0.48 -12.73
C SER A 198 13.92 -1.52 -12.45
N ARG A 199 13.73 -2.41 -11.48
CA ARG A 199 14.66 -3.51 -11.20
C ARG A 199 14.68 -4.53 -12.32
N LEU A 200 13.51 -4.90 -12.86
CA LEU A 200 13.43 -5.81 -14.01
C LEU A 200 14.09 -5.21 -15.24
N GLU A 201 13.95 -3.90 -15.51
CA GLU A 201 14.64 -3.21 -16.59
C GLU A 201 16.15 -3.23 -16.38
N ASN A 202 16.63 -2.78 -15.21
CA ASN A 202 18.06 -2.55 -14.97
C ASN A 202 18.85 -3.84 -14.69
N GLU A 203 18.24 -4.78 -13.92
CA GLU A 203 18.93 -5.98 -13.44
C GLU A 203 18.70 -7.21 -14.35
N ALA A 204 17.67 -7.17 -15.21
CA ALA A 204 17.31 -8.30 -16.08
C ALA A 204 17.11 -7.93 -17.55
N GLY A 205 17.31 -6.65 -17.91
CA GLY A 205 17.15 -6.15 -19.28
C GLY A 205 15.71 -6.17 -19.79
N GLY A 206 14.73 -6.28 -18.88
CA GLY A 206 13.30 -6.33 -19.20
C GLY A 206 12.86 -5.11 -20.00
N LYS A 207 11.83 -5.28 -20.83
CA LYS A 207 11.22 -4.19 -21.61
C LYS A 207 9.81 -3.95 -21.12
N VAL A 208 9.48 -2.70 -20.82
CA VAL A 208 8.10 -2.31 -20.49
C VAL A 208 7.26 -2.40 -21.77
N LEU A 209 6.18 -3.19 -21.71
CA LEU A 209 5.22 -3.35 -22.80
C LEU A 209 3.94 -2.54 -22.56
N VAL A 210 3.46 -2.48 -21.31
CA VAL A 210 2.25 -1.75 -20.92
C VAL A 210 2.56 -0.96 -19.67
N GLU A 211 2.18 0.32 -19.65
CA GLU A 211 2.14 1.17 -18.47
C GLU A 211 0.72 1.63 -18.19
N GLU A 212 0.40 1.86 -16.91
CA GLU A 212 -0.90 2.34 -16.45
C GLU A 212 -0.73 3.67 -15.68
N PRO A 213 -0.34 4.79 -16.33
CA PRO A 213 0.08 6.02 -15.64
C PRO A 213 -1.03 6.67 -14.81
N ASP A 214 -2.28 6.58 -15.26
CA ASP A 214 -3.43 7.22 -14.61
C ASP A 214 -4.23 6.25 -13.72
N THR A 215 -3.83 4.97 -13.69
CA THR A 215 -4.50 3.96 -12.88
C THR A 215 -4.04 4.04 -11.44
N ALA A 216 -4.98 4.07 -10.49
CA ALA A 216 -4.64 4.03 -9.07
C ALA A 216 -3.92 2.72 -8.73
N THR A 217 -2.79 2.84 -8.06
CA THR A 217 -1.99 1.71 -7.59
C THR A 217 -2.01 1.59 -6.08
N THR A 218 -2.25 2.70 -5.36
CA THR A 218 -2.35 2.68 -3.91
C THR A 218 -3.42 3.67 -3.43
N VAL A 219 -4.23 3.21 -2.48
CA VAL A 219 -5.23 3.99 -1.73
C VAL A 219 -5.01 3.80 -0.23
N LEU A 220 -5.50 4.74 0.57
CA LEU A 220 -5.57 4.60 2.03
C LEU A 220 -6.96 4.08 2.43
N VAL A 221 -6.97 2.98 3.16
CA VAL A 221 -8.18 2.30 3.64
C VAL A 221 -8.24 2.33 5.15
N SER A 222 -9.44 2.60 5.69
CA SER A 222 -9.77 2.42 7.10
C SER A 222 -10.75 1.27 7.29
N SER A 223 -10.62 0.53 8.39
CA SER A 223 -11.71 -0.33 8.85
C SER A 223 -12.90 0.51 9.24
N VAL A 224 -14.12 0.03 8.94
CA VAL A 224 -15.38 0.70 9.33
C VAL A 224 -15.48 0.81 10.85
N LYS A 225 -15.02 -0.21 11.57
CA LYS A 225 -14.99 -0.19 13.03
C LYS A 225 -14.18 0.99 13.56
N PHE A 226 -12.94 1.16 13.09
CA PHE A 226 -12.06 2.24 13.55
C PHE A 226 -12.61 3.61 13.15
N LEU A 227 -13.14 3.73 11.94
CA LEU A 227 -13.77 4.95 11.44
C LEU A 227 -14.97 5.38 12.33
N ASN A 228 -15.79 4.44 12.77
CA ASN A 228 -16.96 4.74 13.61
C ASN A 228 -16.58 5.00 15.07
N GLU A 229 -15.68 4.21 15.65
CA GLU A 229 -15.32 4.30 17.08
C GLU A 229 -14.34 5.43 17.38
N LYS A 230 -13.49 5.82 16.40
CA LYS A 230 -12.38 6.77 16.57
C LYS A 230 -12.33 7.83 15.47
N ARG A 231 -13.49 8.32 15.03
CA ARG A 231 -13.61 9.24 13.89
C ARG A 231 -12.69 10.45 13.94
N GLU A 232 -12.51 11.06 15.12
CA GLU A 232 -11.61 12.19 15.30
C GLU A 232 -10.14 11.81 14.98
N LEU A 233 -9.69 10.63 15.43
CA LEU A 233 -8.35 10.14 15.14
C LEU A 233 -8.19 9.81 13.65
N VAL A 234 -9.21 9.21 13.02
CA VAL A 234 -9.19 8.95 11.57
C VAL A 234 -9.11 10.25 10.78
N ASN A 235 -9.86 11.28 11.19
CA ASN A 235 -9.81 12.60 10.56
C ASN A 235 -8.41 13.23 10.68
N LYS A 236 -7.81 13.22 11.87
CA LYS A 236 -6.44 13.70 12.08
C LYS A 236 -5.42 12.90 11.23
N PHE A 237 -5.56 11.58 11.17
CA PHE A 237 -4.71 10.73 10.33
C PHE A 237 -4.86 11.07 8.84
N TRP A 238 -6.10 11.25 8.38
CA TRP A 238 -6.40 11.65 7.01
C TRP A 238 -5.80 13.04 6.66
N GLN A 239 -5.92 14.02 7.55
CA GLN A 239 -5.30 15.34 7.37
C GLN A 239 -3.77 15.22 7.31
N ALA A 240 -3.17 14.47 8.24
CA ALA A 240 -1.72 14.22 8.27
C ALA A 240 -1.22 13.48 7.02
N HIS A 241 -2.03 12.55 6.46
CA HIS A 241 -1.74 11.89 5.19
C HIS A 241 -1.72 12.88 4.00
N ARG A 242 -2.68 13.80 3.93
CA ARG A 242 -2.72 14.85 2.91
C ARG A 242 -1.50 15.77 3.00
N GLU A 243 -1.18 16.23 4.21
CA GLU A 243 0.02 17.04 4.44
C GLU A 243 1.31 16.31 4.06
N LEU A 244 1.39 15.00 4.33
CA LEU A 244 2.54 14.19 3.92
C LEU A 244 2.62 14.06 2.40
N THR A 245 1.50 13.86 1.73
CA THR A 245 1.44 13.82 0.27
C THR A 245 1.90 15.15 -0.33
N ASP A 246 1.41 16.27 0.19
CA ASP A 246 1.84 17.62 -0.22
C ASP A 246 3.34 17.84 0.04
N TRP A 247 3.85 17.34 1.16
CA TRP A 247 5.28 17.43 1.49
C TRP A 247 6.12 16.60 0.51
N ILE A 248 5.71 15.39 0.15
CA ILE A 248 6.36 14.54 -0.86
C ILE A 248 6.48 15.27 -2.20
N LEU A 249 5.39 15.91 -2.64
CA LEU A 249 5.36 16.64 -3.91
C LEU A 249 6.29 17.86 -3.90
N LYS A 250 6.42 18.54 -2.76
CA LYS A 250 7.29 19.71 -2.59
C LYS A 250 8.76 19.36 -2.34
N ASN A 251 9.04 18.16 -1.83
CA ASN A 251 10.38 17.74 -1.41
C ASN A 251 10.77 16.37 -2.01
N PRO A 252 10.70 16.18 -3.34
CA PRO A 252 10.83 14.86 -3.96
C PRO A 252 12.20 14.21 -3.70
N GLU A 253 13.29 14.98 -3.66
CA GLU A 253 14.63 14.45 -3.42
C GLU A 253 14.78 13.91 -1.98
N GLU A 254 14.25 14.63 -0.99
CA GLU A 254 14.31 14.18 0.39
C GLU A 254 13.36 12.99 0.63
N ALA A 255 12.18 13.01 0.02
CA ALA A 255 11.26 11.88 0.04
C ALA A 255 11.89 10.60 -0.52
N GLN A 256 12.59 10.69 -1.66
CA GLN A 256 13.33 9.57 -2.26
C GLN A 256 14.42 9.01 -1.34
N LYS A 257 15.16 9.87 -0.65
CA LYS A 257 16.19 9.42 0.32
C LYS A 257 15.58 8.65 1.48
N ILE A 258 14.48 9.15 2.05
CA ILE A 258 13.78 8.49 3.16
C ILE A 258 13.18 7.17 2.70
N VAL A 259 12.52 7.14 1.53
CA VAL A 259 11.96 5.92 0.93
C VAL A 259 13.05 4.88 0.68
N LYS A 260 14.21 5.27 0.11
CA LYS A 260 15.36 4.38 -0.07
C LYS A 260 15.81 3.77 1.25
N ALA A 261 15.93 4.59 2.30
CA ALA A 261 16.36 4.14 3.61
C ALA A 261 15.36 3.13 4.23
N GLU A 262 14.06 3.38 4.11
CA GLU A 262 13.06 2.45 4.64
C GLU A 262 12.98 1.15 3.82
N LEU A 263 13.08 1.22 2.50
CA LEU A 263 13.14 0.03 1.64
C LEU A 263 14.34 -0.85 2.00
N LEU A 264 15.50 -0.24 2.27
CA LEU A 264 16.68 -0.97 2.75
C LEU A 264 16.42 -1.63 4.12
N ALA A 265 15.79 -0.90 5.05
CA ALA A 265 15.48 -1.42 6.37
C ALA A 265 14.52 -2.61 6.34
N GLU A 266 13.49 -2.56 5.47
CA GLU A 266 12.45 -3.60 5.36
C GLU A 266 12.87 -4.80 4.50
N THR A 267 13.58 -4.56 3.39
CA THR A 267 13.88 -5.62 2.40
C THR A 267 15.32 -6.10 2.44
N ARG A 268 16.22 -5.38 3.13
CA ARG A 268 17.67 -5.60 3.15
C ARG A 268 18.31 -5.54 1.75
N SER A 269 17.60 -4.97 0.77
CA SER A 269 18.08 -4.75 -0.59
C SER A 269 18.47 -3.28 -0.75
N ASP A 270 19.77 -3.01 -0.95
CA ASP A 270 20.24 -1.66 -1.25
C ASP A 270 20.02 -1.35 -2.73
N MET A 271 19.16 -0.38 -2.99
CA MET A 271 18.89 0.13 -4.34
C MET A 271 19.62 1.45 -4.54
N SER A 272 20.15 1.69 -5.73
CA SER A 272 20.84 2.94 -6.03
C SER A 272 19.86 4.14 -5.99
N ALA A 273 20.39 5.35 -5.75
CA ALA A 273 19.59 6.56 -5.81
C ALA A 273 19.02 6.80 -7.21
N GLU A 274 19.76 6.43 -8.24
CA GLU A 274 19.36 6.54 -9.64
C GLU A 274 18.18 5.63 -9.97
N LEU A 275 18.17 4.40 -9.43
CA LEU A 275 17.02 3.47 -9.58
C LEU A 275 15.77 4.03 -8.91
N ILE A 276 15.89 4.54 -7.68
CA ILE A 276 14.77 5.17 -6.98
C ILE A 276 14.25 6.39 -7.76
N ALA A 277 15.15 7.25 -8.25
CA ALA A 277 14.77 8.44 -9.04
C ALA A 277 14.13 8.06 -10.39
N HIS A 278 14.56 6.97 -11.01
CA HIS A 278 13.94 6.44 -12.23
C HIS A 278 12.53 5.93 -11.97
N ALA A 279 12.36 5.09 -10.96
CA ALA A 279 11.08 4.56 -10.52
C ALA A 279 10.08 5.66 -10.13
N TRP A 280 10.57 6.71 -9.45
CA TRP A 280 9.76 7.83 -8.99
C TRP A 280 9.02 8.55 -10.12
N LYS A 281 9.61 8.64 -11.29
CA LYS A 281 9.04 9.33 -12.46
C LYS A 281 7.78 8.67 -13.01
N ARG A 282 7.55 7.39 -12.72
CA ARG A 282 6.34 6.66 -13.12
C ARG A 282 5.17 6.84 -12.17
N ILE A 283 5.38 7.50 -11.02
CA ILE A 283 4.39 7.56 -9.94
C ILE A 283 3.86 8.98 -9.79
N ILE A 284 2.54 9.10 -9.71
CA ILE A 284 1.85 10.35 -9.38
C ILE A 284 1.30 10.20 -7.97
N PHE A 285 1.95 10.85 -7.00
CA PHE A 285 1.45 10.88 -5.63
C PHE A 285 0.25 11.83 -5.51
N THR A 286 -0.78 11.36 -4.82
CA THR A 286 -2.03 12.11 -4.68
C THR A 286 -2.77 11.70 -3.42
N SER A 287 -3.55 12.60 -2.84
CA SER A 287 -4.52 12.27 -1.77
C SER A 287 -5.97 12.20 -2.28
N GLU A 288 -6.18 12.51 -3.57
CA GLU A 288 -7.51 12.45 -4.17
C GLU A 288 -8.01 11.02 -4.31
N ILE A 289 -9.27 10.79 -3.95
CA ILE A 289 -9.89 9.46 -4.06
C ILE A 289 -10.10 9.10 -5.52
N PRO A 290 -9.51 8.00 -6.04
CA PRO A 290 -9.52 7.66 -7.46
C PRO A 290 -10.81 6.93 -7.88
N ARG A 291 -11.98 7.57 -7.77
CA ARG A 291 -13.30 6.96 -8.01
C ARG A 291 -13.42 6.29 -9.38
N ALA A 292 -12.95 6.96 -10.43
CA ALA A 292 -13.02 6.44 -11.82
C ALA A 292 -12.14 5.17 -11.97
N SER A 293 -10.94 5.19 -11.43
CA SER A 293 -10.04 4.04 -11.44
C SER A 293 -10.63 2.85 -10.68
N VAL A 294 -11.20 3.07 -9.49
CA VAL A 294 -11.88 2.01 -8.71
C VAL A 294 -13.09 1.45 -9.48
N GLN A 295 -13.87 2.30 -10.16
CA GLN A 295 -14.99 1.84 -10.99
C GLN A 295 -14.51 0.94 -12.15
N ALA A 296 -13.38 1.26 -12.77
CA ALA A 296 -12.78 0.41 -13.80
C ALA A 296 -12.34 -0.96 -13.22
N PHE A 297 -11.85 -1.01 -11.99
CA PHE A 297 -11.54 -2.27 -11.31
C PHE A 297 -12.76 -3.14 -11.01
N VAL A 298 -13.96 -2.58 -10.85
CA VAL A 298 -15.20 -3.39 -10.76
C VAL A 298 -15.35 -4.23 -12.04
N VAL A 299 -15.26 -3.59 -13.21
CA VAL A 299 -15.38 -4.26 -14.51
C VAL A 299 -14.27 -5.31 -14.69
N ASN A 300 -13.02 -4.95 -14.39
CA ASN A 300 -11.88 -5.85 -14.55
C ASN A 300 -11.97 -7.05 -13.60
N SER A 301 -12.41 -6.85 -12.34
CA SER A 301 -12.60 -7.93 -11.36
C SER A 301 -13.71 -8.89 -11.77
N GLN A 302 -14.80 -8.40 -12.40
CA GLN A 302 -15.83 -9.26 -12.95
C GLN A 302 -15.30 -10.09 -14.12
N LYS A 303 -14.62 -9.46 -15.08
CA LYS A 303 -13.99 -10.16 -16.22
C LYS A 303 -13.03 -11.25 -15.74
N ALA A 304 -12.17 -10.93 -14.77
CA ALA A 304 -11.18 -11.86 -14.23
C ALA A 304 -11.77 -12.92 -13.27
N GLY A 305 -13.09 -12.90 -13.03
CA GLY A 305 -13.78 -13.91 -12.22
C GLY A 305 -13.60 -13.76 -10.70
N PHE A 306 -13.15 -12.59 -10.22
CA PHE A 306 -13.05 -12.28 -8.79
C PHE A 306 -14.37 -11.82 -8.18
N MET A 307 -15.29 -11.31 -9.02
CA MET A 307 -16.62 -10.87 -8.63
C MET A 307 -17.68 -11.47 -9.57
N LYS A 308 -18.73 -12.05 -9.02
CA LYS A 308 -19.88 -12.54 -9.81
C LYS A 308 -20.79 -11.39 -10.24
N THR A 309 -21.06 -10.47 -9.33
CA THR A 309 -21.90 -9.29 -9.53
C THR A 309 -21.15 -8.03 -9.14
N ALA A 310 -21.42 -6.92 -9.83
CA ALA A 310 -20.87 -5.62 -9.45
C ALA A 310 -21.46 -5.20 -8.09
N PRO A 311 -20.64 -4.85 -7.08
CA PRO A 311 -21.15 -4.30 -5.84
C PRO A 311 -21.63 -2.86 -6.05
N ASP A 312 -22.60 -2.43 -5.25
CA ASP A 312 -22.86 -1.01 -5.09
C ASP A 312 -21.71 -0.38 -4.30
N ILE A 313 -20.90 0.44 -4.97
CA ILE A 313 -19.72 1.11 -4.37
C ILE A 313 -20.03 2.51 -3.85
N SER A 314 -21.31 2.90 -3.71
CA SER A 314 -21.71 4.23 -3.22
C SER A 314 -21.14 4.53 -1.83
N ARG A 315 -21.08 3.53 -0.95
CA ARG A 315 -20.54 3.63 0.41
C ARG A 315 -19.06 3.28 0.54
N LEU A 316 -18.39 2.87 -0.55
CA LEU A 316 -16.96 2.48 -0.50
C LEU A 316 -16.06 3.66 -0.15
N PHE A 317 -16.45 4.86 -0.55
CA PHE A 317 -15.65 6.08 -0.41
C PHE A 317 -16.20 6.94 0.70
N GLU A 318 -15.37 7.25 1.68
CA GLU A 318 -15.74 8.12 2.78
C GLU A 318 -14.57 9.03 3.14
N THR A 319 -14.81 10.35 3.06
CA THR A 319 -13.88 11.35 3.58
C THR A 319 -14.24 11.58 5.05
N PRO A 320 -13.31 11.36 5.99
CA PRO A 320 -13.57 11.51 7.42
C PRO A 320 -13.95 12.91 7.86
#